data_85c7d05925d2fb2888baf9a914013596
#
_entry.id   85c7d05925d2fb2888baf9a914013596
#
_cell.length_a   1.000
_cell.length_b   1.000
_cell.length_c   1.000
_cell.angle_alpha   90.00
_cell.angle_beta   90.00
_cell.angle_gamma   90.00
#
_symmetry.space_group_name_H-M   'P 1'
#
loop_
_entity.id
_entity.type
_entity.pdbx_description
1 polymer ?
#
loop_
_entity_poly.entity_id
_entity_poly.type
_entity_poly.pdbx_seq_one_letter_code
_entity_poly.pdbx_strand_id
1 'polypeptide(L)'
;MGFIDEIKAKAKSCKKTIVLPESEDIRTYEAAEAILKEGTANLILIGSEEEIAKNKGDFDITGATIVDPATYEKTDEYVATLVELRKKKGMTEEQAREILLTNYLYYGVMMVKMKDADGMVSGACHSTADTLRPCLQILKTKPGTKLVSAFFVMVVPDCDMGENGTFVFADCGLNQNPTSEELAAIAQSSAESFKQLVGADPRVAML
;
A
#
# COMPACT_ATOMS: atom_id res chain seq x y z
N MET A 1 -4.70 25.30 7.71
CA MET A 1 -3.87 24.16 7.28
C MET A 1 -4.84 23.22 6.56
N GLY A 2 -4.54 22.82 5.34
CA GLY A 2 -5.43 21.94 4.57
C GLY A 2 -5.31 20.48 5.02
N PHE A 3 -6.30 19.64 4.68
CA PHE A 3 -6.31 18.20 5.01
C PHE A 3 -4.98 17.50 4.67
N ILE A 4 -4.40 17.78 3.49
CA ILE A 4 -3.13 17.18 3.06
C ILE A 4 -1.96 17.60 3.98
N ASP A 5 -1.93 18.87 4.41
CA ASP A 5 -0.88 19.35 5.31
C ASP A 5 -0.95 18.67 6.67
N GLU A 6 -2.16 18.43 7.17
CA GLU A 6 -2.40 17.72 8.43
C GLU A 6 -1.96 16.25 8.34
N ILE A 7 -2.30 15.55 7.25
CA ILE A 7 -1.86 14.17 6.99
C ILE A 7 -0.33 14.11 6.90
N LYS A 8 0.31 15.03 6.17
CA LYS A 8 1.77 15.10 6.08
C LYS A 8 2.42 15.39 7.43
N ALA A 9 1.86 16.28 8.23
CA ALA A 9 2.36 16.58 9.58
C ALA A 9 2.26 15.34 10.48
N LYS A 10 1.14 14.62 10.43
CA LYS A 10 0.93 13.37 11.16
C LYS A 10 1.93 12.29 10.72
N ALA A 11 2.15 12.13 9.42
CA ALA A 11 3.14 11.19 8.88
C ALA A 11 4.56 11.50 9.37
N LYS A 12 4.96 12.77 9.38
CA LYS A 12 6.28 13.20 9.91
C LYS A 12 6.45 12.90 11.40
N SER A 13 5.38 13.02 12.20
CA SER A 13 5.43 12.77 13.64
C SER A 13 5.51 11.29 14.00
N CYS A 14 5.08 10.40 13.10
CA CYS A 14 5.10 8.94 13.27
C CYS A 14 5.63 8.28 12.01
N LYS A 15 6.89 8.58 11.69
CA LYS A 15 7.52 8.16 10.44
C LYS A 15 7.49 6.63 10.29
N LYS A 16 6.91 6.18 9.18
CA LYS A 16 6.75 4.78 8.81
C LYS A 16 7.69 4.39 7.68
N THR A 17 8.01 3.11 7.58
CA THR A 17 8.80 2.54 6.49
C THR A 17 7.85 1.99 5.43
N ILE A 18 7.91 2.55 4.23
CA ILE A 18 7.04 2.22 3.10
C ILE A 18 7.84 1.62 1.96
N VAL A 19 7.36 0.49 1.44
CA VAL A 19 7.93 -0.15 0.25
C VAL A 19 7.31 0.44 -1.01
N LEU A 20 8.16 0.80 -1.97
CA LEU A 20 7.79 1.17 -3.33
C LEU A 20 8.36 0.09 -4.26
N PRO A 21 7.54 -0.89 -4.71
CA PRO A 21 8.04 -2.07 -5.40
C PRO A 21 8.24 -1.88 -6.92
N GLU A 22 7.72 -0.79 -7.50
CA GLU A 22 7.68 -0.56 -8.95
C GLU A 22 8.90 0.24 -9.42
N SER A 23 10.10 -0.34 -9.23
CA SER A 23 11.38 0.27 -9.60
C SER A 23 11.64 0.33 -11.12
N GLU A 24 10.76 -0.24 -11.93
CA GLU A 24 10.75 -0.09 -13.39
C GLU A 24 10.09 1.21 -13.86
N ASP A 25 9.31 1.90 -13.00
CA ASP A 25 8.58 3.10 -13.37
C ASP A 25 9.27 4.37 -12.82
N ILE A 26 9.57 5.30 -13.70
CA ILE A 26 10.26 6.55 -13.36
C ILE A 26 9.49 7.41 -12.33
N ARG A 27 8.16 7.34 -12.30
CA ARG A 27 7.30 8.06 -11.35
C ARG A 27 7.52 7.60 -9.91
N THR A 28 7.96 6.35 -9.71
CA THR A 28 8.34 5.83 -8.40
C THR A 28 9.51 6.61 -7.82
N TYR A 29 10.50 6.96 -8.64
CA TYR A 29 11.67 7.72 -8.20
C TYR A 29 11.36 9.21 -7.99
N GLU A 30 10.51 9.81 -8.83
CA GLU A 30 10.00 11.15 -8.62
C GLU A 30 9.28 11.27 -7.27
N ALA A 31 8.39 10.31 -6.98
CA ALA A 31 7.70 10.24 -5.70
C ALA A 31 8.67 10.00 -4.54
N ALA A 32 9.66 9.11 -4.71
CA ALA A 32 10.65 8.80 -3.69
C ALA A 32 11.47 10.05 -3.32
N GLU A 33 11.97 10.79 -4.30
CA GLU A 33 12.68 12.06 -4.06
C GLU A 33 11.84 13.06 -3.27
N ALA A 34 10.57 13.25 -3.66
CA ALA A 34 9.66 14.16 -2.98
C ALA A 34 9.42 13.73 -1.51
N ILE A 35 9.16 12.45 -1.27
CA ILE A 35 8.91 11.90 0.07
C ILE A 35 10.15 12.03 0.96
N LEU A 36 11.33 11.75 0.43
CA LEU A 36 12.59 11.85 1.16
C LEU A 36 12.92 13.31 1.52
N LYS A 37 12.75 14.25 0.58
CA LYS A 37 12.90 15.69 0.82
C LYS A 37 11.91 16.23 1.86
N GLU A 38 10.66 15.78 1.79
CA GLU A 38 9.63 16.16 2.76
C GLU A 38 9.81 15.47 4.13
N GLY A 39 10.46 14.31 4.16
CA GLY A 39 10.70 13.54 5.37
C GLY A 39 9.44 12.88 5.94
N THR A 40 8.46 12.53 5.10
CA THR A 40 7.17 11.96 5.50
C THR A 40 7.21 10.47 5.76
N ALA A 41 8.14 9.74 5.14
CA ALA A 41 8.34 8.30 5.34
C ALA A 41 9.82 7.91 5.18
N ASN A 42 10.18 6.74 5.72
CA ASN A 42 11.37 6.02 5.28
C ASN A 42 10.97 5.15 4.09
N LEU A 43 11.85 5.01 3.10
CA LEU A 43 11.53 4.28 1.88
C LEU A 43 12.40 3.05 1.69
N ILE A 44 11.79 1.99 1.17
CA ILE A 44 12.46 0.82 0.62
C ILE A 44 12.08 0.74 -0.86
N LEU A 45 13.09 0.68 -1.73
CA LEU A 45 12.95 0.39 -3.16
C LEU A 45 13.40 -1.05 -3.40
N ILE A 46 12.63 -1.81 -4.19
CA ILE A 46 12.95 -3.21 -4.50
C ILE A 46 13.60 -3.27 -5.87
N GLY A 47 14.74 -3.92 -5.95
CA GLY A 47 15.50 -4.13 -7.17
C GLY A 47 17.00 -4.17 -6.91
N SER A 48 17.78 -4.59 -7.90
CA SER A 48 19.24 -4.52 -7.82
C SER A 48 19.73 -3.06 -7.89
N GLU A 49 20.89 -2.78 -7.33
CA GLU A 49 21.51 -1.44 -7.45
C GLU A 49 21.70 -1.01 -8.91
N GLU A 50 22.04 -1.95 -9.79
CA GLU A 50 22.23 -1.70 -11.21
C GLU A 50 20.92 -1.32 -11.90
N GLU A 51 19.83 -2.06 -11.62
CA GLU A 51 18.48 -1.79 -12.15
C GLU A 51 18.00 -0.41 -11.70
N ILE A 52 18.11 -0.12 -10.42
CA ILE A 52 17.69 1.15 -9.83
C ILE A 52 18.53 2.31 -10.39
N ALA A 53 19.85 2.16 -10.48
CA ALA A 53 20.70 3.18 -11.06
C ALA A 53 20.37 3.49 -12.52
N LYS A 54 19.97 2.47 -13.29
CA LYS A 54 19.53 2.61 -14.68
C LYS A 54 18.20 3.33 -14.81
N ASN A 55 17.25 3.02 -13.93
CA ASN A 55 15.84 3.45 -14.07
C ASN A 55 15.54 4.77 -13.37
N LYS A 56 16.32 5.16 -12.34
CA LYS A 56 16.02 6.35 -11.51
C LYS A 56 16.20 7.69 -12.24
N GLY A 57 16.87 7.71 -13.41
CA GLY A 57 17.20 8.97 -14.08
C GLY A 57 18.03 9.89 -13.17
N ASP A 58 17.66 11.17 -13.16
CA ASP A 58 18.33 12.21 -12.37
C ASP A 58 17.75 12.41 -10.96
N PHE A 59 16.75 11.60 -10.55
CA PHE A 59 16.12 11.73 -9.24
C PHE A 59 17.07 11.34 -8.10
N ASP A 60 17.07 12.15 -7.06
CA ASP A 60 17.86 11.92 -5.85
C ASP A 60 17.07 11.06 -4.85
N ILE A 61 17.47 9.80 -4.74
CA ILE A 61 16.90 8.83 -3.80
C ILE A 61 17.80 8.57 -2.59
N THR A 62 18.74 9.49 -2.32
CA THR A 62 19.62 9.39 -1.15
C THR A 62 18.82 9.31 0.14
N GLY A 63 19.02 8.24 0.89
CA GLY A 63 18.26 7.95 2.12
C GLY A 63 17.17 6.88 1.95
N ALA A 64 16.88 6.42 0.73
CA ALA A 64 16.11 5.20 0.54
C ALA A 64 17.00 3.97 0.79
N THR A 65 16.39 2.91 1.34
CA THR A 65 17.01 1.58 1.41
C THR A 65 16.73 0.84 0.11
N ILE A 66 17.75 0.26 -0.49
CA ILE A 66 17.60 -0.62 -1.66
C ILE A 66 17.63 -2.06 -1.18
N VAL A 67 16.68 -2.87 -1.63
CA VAL A 67 16.57 -4.29 -1.31
C VAL A 67 16.51 -5.08 -2.61
N ASP A 68 17.58 -5.83 -2.89
CA ASP A 68 17.62 -6.79 -4.00
C ASP A 68 17.13 -8.16 -3.50
N PRO A 69 16.00 -8.67 -4.01
CA PRO A 69 15.48 -9.98 -3.67
C PRO A 69 16.49 -11.13 -3.83
N ALA A 70 17.42 -11.01 -4.77
CA ALA A 70 18.39 -12.05 -5.05
C ALA A 70 19.49 -12.18 -3.98
N THR A 71 19.79 -11.09 -3.28
CA THR A 71 20.91 -11.02 -2.33
C THR A 71 20.51 -10.68 -0.89
N TYR A 72 19.23 -10.32 -0.67
CA TYR A 72 18.77 -9.94 0.65
C TYR A 72 18.77 -11.13 1.62
N GLU A 73 19.37 -10.94 2.78
CA GLU A 73 19.62 -12.00 3.78
C GLU A 73 18.36 -12.74 4.26
N LYS A 74 17.19 -12.09 4.21
CA LYS A 74 15.91 -12.67 4.67
C LYS A 74 15.09 -13.33 3.55
N THR A 75 15.58 -13.37 2.32
CA THR A 75 14.82 -13.93 1.20
C THR A 75 14.43 -15.38 1.45
N ASP A 76 15.33 -16.20 2.01
CA ASP A 76 15.03 -17.60 2.32
C ASP A 76 13.93 -17.74 3.39
N GLU A 77 13.89 -16.86 4.39
CA GLU A 77 12.83 -16.80 5.38
C GLU A 77 11.48 -16.40 4.75
N TYR A 78 11.50 -15.46 3.79
CA TYR A 78 10.30 -15.07 3.05
C TYR A 78 9.77 -16.22 2.19
N VAL A 79 10.64 -16.97 1.53
CA VAL A 79 10.29 -18.16 0.75
C VAL A 79 9.61 -19.20 1.65
N ALA A 80 10.23 -19.55 2.76
CA ALA A 80 9.68 -20.54 3.71
C ALA A 80 8.31 -20.10 4.24
N THR A 81 8.17 -18.82 4.59
CA THR A 81 6.91 -18.25 5.08
C THR A 81 5.83 -18.28 3.99
N LEU A 82 6.16 -17.94 2.75
CA LEU A 82 5.19 -17.96 1.64
C LEU A 82 4.72 -19.40 1.35
N VAL A 83 5.62 -20.37 1.38
CA VAL A 83 5.25 -21.82 1.27
C VAL A 83 4.26 -22.20 2.33
N GLU A 84 4.52 -21.89 3.61
CA GLU A 84 3.61 -22.25 4.71
C GLU A 84 2.24 -21.56 4.57
N LEU A 85 2.21 -20.27 4.20
CA LEU A 85 0.96 -19.53 3.97
C LEU A 85 0.13 -20.12 2.84
N ARG A 86 0.79 -20.69 1.83
CA ARG A 86 0.15 -21.24 0.62
C ARG A 86 0.14 -22.76 0.56
N LYS A 87 0.55 -23.44 1.61
CA LYS A 87 0.63 -24.91 1.71
C LYS A 87 -0.66 -25.63 1.27
N LYS A 88 -1.82 -25.14 1.70
CA LYS A 88 -3.13 -25.69 1.30
C LYS A 88 -3.43 -25.56 -0.20
N LYS A 89 -2.67 -24.76 -0.92
CA LYS A 89 -2.77 -24.57 -2.38
C LYS A 89 -1.65 -25.28 -3.14
N GLY A 90 -0.83 -26.07 -2.45
CA GLY A 90 0.22 -26.88 -3.05
C GLY A 90 1.45 -26.09 -3.52
N MET A 91 1.72 -24.91 -2.96
CA MET A 91 2.90 -24.11 -3.33
C MET A 91 4.18 -24.82 -2.90
N THR A 92 5.10 -25.01 -3.85
CA THR A 92 6.43 -25.54 -3.59
C THR A 92 7.43 -24.43 -3.25
N GLU A 93 8.59 -24.80 -2.70
CA GLU A 93 9.66 -23.84 -2.41
C GLU A 93 10.20 -23.19 -3.68
N GLU A 94 10.36 -23.95 -4.75
CA GLU A 94 10.82 -23.47 -6.05
C GLU A 94 9.87 -22.39 -6.61
N GLN A 95 8.56 -22.67 -6.58
CA GLN A 95 7.53 -21.72 -7.00
C GLN A 95 7.51 -20.45 -6.16
N ALA A 96 7.65 -20.59 -4.84
CA ALA A 96 7.66 -19.45 -3.94
C ALA A 96 8.89 -18.57 -4.19
N ARG A 97 10.06 -19.19 -4.37
CA ARG A 97 11.32 -18.50 -4.69
C ARG A 97 11.24 -17.79 -6.03
N GLU A 98 10.77 -18.46 -7.07
CA GLU A 98 10.59 -17.88 -8.39
C GLU A 98 9.67 -16.64 -8.32
N ILE A 99 8.52 -16.75 -7.66
CA ILE A 99 7.59 -15.63 -7.50
C ILE A 99 8.26 -14.46 -6.78
N LEU A 100 8.98 -14.70 -5.69
CA LEU A 100 9.61 -13.63 -4.91
C LEU A 100 10.77 -12.96 -5.64
N LEU A 101 11.51 -13.70 -6.46
CA LEU A 101 12.63 -13.14 -7.24
C LEU A 101 12.17 -12.40 -8.49
N THR A 102 10.98 -12.72 -9.03
CA THR A 102 10.51 -12.17 -10.32
C THR A 102 9.35 -11.18 -10.18
N ASN A 103 8.73 -11.08 -8.99
CA ASN A 103 7.57 -10.23 -8.77
C ASN A 103 7.74 -9.38 -7.49
N TYR A 104 8.15 -8.14 -7.69
CA TYR A 104 8.44 -7.21 -6.61
C TYR A 104 7.20 -6.81 -5.78
N LEU A 105 5.97 -6.94 -6.34
CA LEU A 105 4.74 -6.77 -5.56
C LEU A 105 4.60 -7.85 -4.47
N TYR A 106 4.86 -9.12 -4.83
CA TYR A 106 4.86 -10.22 -3.86
C TYR A 106 5.96 -10.01 -2.81
N TYR A 107 7.13 -9.59 -3.23
CA TYR A 107 8.25 -9.33 -2.32
C TYR A 107 7.93 -8.22 -1.33
N GLY A 108 7.43 -7.08 -1.82
CA GLY A 108 7.04 -5.95 -0.98
C GLY A 108 5.94 -6.30 0.03
N VAL A 109 4.95 -7.09 -0.38
CA VAL A 109 3.91 -7.59 0.52
C VAL A 109 4.50 -8.55 1.57
N MET A 110 5.49 -9.38 1.21
CA MET A 110 6.20 -10.20 2.19
C MET A 110 6.99 -9.36 3.19
N MET A 111 7.65 -8.28 2.78
CA MET A 111 8.32 -7.35 3.70
C MET A 111 7.35 -6.78 4.75
N VAL A 112 6.13 -6.40 4.31
CA VAL A 112 5.07 -5.95 5.23
C VAL A 112 4.62 -7.09 6.15
N LYS A 113 4.45 -8.30 5.62
CA LYS A 113 4.07 -9.49 6.39
C LYS A 113 5.07 -9.82 7.48
N MET A 114 6.35 -9.72 7.16
CA MET A 114 7.47 -10.02 8.05
C MET A 114 7.84 -8.85 8.99
N LYS A 115 7.14 -7.71 8.85
CA LYS A 115 7.35 -6.47 9.64
C LYS A 115 8.70 -5.78 9.38
N ASP A 116 9.29 -6.02 8.25
CA ASP A 116 10.46 -5.28 7.77
C ASP A 116 10.05 -3.93 7.16
N ALA A 117 8.76 -3.79 6.82
CA ALA A 117 8.12 -2.53 6.46
C ALA A 117 6.75 -2.39 7.12
N ASP A 118 6.29 -1.15 7.29
CA ASP A 118 4.96 -0.84 7.84
C ASP A 118 3.86 -0.89 6.79
N GLY A 119 4.20 -0.68 5.52
CA GLY A 119 3.25 -0.67 4.41
C GLY A 119 3.92 -0.67 3.04
N MET A 120 3.11 -0.81 2.02
CA MET A 120 3.52 -0.76 0.61
C MET A 120 2.59 0.17 -0.16
N VAL A 121 3.14 0.99 -1.03
CA VAL A 121 2.40 1.80 -2.00
C VAL A 121 2.79 1.37 -3.41
N SER A 122 1.81 1.07 -4.23
CA SER A 122 1.97 0.53 -5.58
C SER A 122 0.80 0.95 -6.47
N GLY A 123 0.91 0.72 -7.76
CA GLY A 123 -0.10 1.01 -8.79
C GLY A 123 0.37 2.03 -9.82
N ALA A 124 1.67 2.30 -9.91
CA ALA A 124 2.24 3.14 -10.96
C ALA A 124 2.14 2.47 -12.34
N CYS A 125 2.48 1.18 -12.43
CA CYS A 125 2.51 0.43 -13.69
C CYS A 125 1.79 -0.93 -13.64
N HIS A 126 1.29 -1.35 -12.48
CA HIS A 126 0.55 -2.60 -12.32
C HIS A 126 -0.95 -2.38 -12.16
N SER A 127 -1.74 -3.38 -12.57
CA SER A 127 -3.19 -3.33 -12.41
C SER A 127 -3.60 -3.46 -10.93
N THR A 128 -4.82 -3.00 -10.62
CA THR A 128 -5.41 -3.21 -9.28
C THR A 128 -5.43 -4.69 -8.89
N ALA A 129 -5.73 -5.59 -9.85
CA ALA A 129 -5.76 -7.03 -9.60
C ALA A 129 -4.38 -7.60 -9.25
N ASP A 130 -3.33 -7.13 -9.91
CA ASP A 130 -1.96 -7.59 -9.66
C ASP A 130 -1.45 -7.10 -8.30
N THR A 131 -1.79 -5.87 -7.92
CA THR A 131 -1.45 -5.31 -6.60
C THR A 131 -2.23 -6.00 -5.46
N LEU A 132 -3.53 -6.22 -5.62
CA LEU A 132 -4.37 -6.79 -4.57
C LEU A 132 -4.16 -8.30 -4.38
N ARG A 133 -3.82 -9.03 -5.43
CA ARG A 133 -3.64 -10.50 -5.36
C ARG A 133 -2.62 -10.91 -4.29
N PRO A 134 -1.38 -10.41 -4.26
CA PRO A 134 -0.43 -10.74 -3.20
C PRO A 134 -0.93 -10.28 -1.82
N CYS A 135 -1.55 -9.10 -1.71
CA CYS A 135 -2.10 -8.61 -0.45
C CYS A 135 -3.13 -9.58 0.14
N LEU A 136 -4.09 -10.02 -0.67
CA LEU A 136 -5.13 -10.97 -0.25
C LEU A 136 -4.57 -12.37 0.05
N GLN A 137 -3.56 -12.79 -0.67
CA GLN A 137 -2.95 -14.11 -0.49
C GLN A 137 -2.07 -14.20 0.77
N ILE A 138 -1.37 -13.14 1.11
CA ILE A 138 -0.33 -13.11 2.15
C ILE A 138 -0.83 -12.42 3.43
N LEU A 139 -1.33 -11.19 3.33
CA LEU A 139 -1.80 -10.38 4.47
C LEU A 139 -3.22 -10.76 4.88
N LYS A 140 -4.07 -11.05 3.89
CA LYS A 140 -5.52 -11.26 4.05
C LYS A 140 -6.24 -9.96 4.46
N THR A 141 -7.53 -10.06 4.71
CA THR A 141 -8.33 -8.97 5.29
C THR A 141 -8.15 -8.90 6.80
N LYS A 142 -8.39 -7.72 7.38
CA LYS A 142 -8.48 -7.54 8.84
C LYS A 142 -9.53 -8.52 9.41
N PRO A 143 -9.26 -9.15 10.58
CA PRO A 143 -10.25 -10.00 11.22
C PRO A 143 -11.60 -9.30 11.37
N GLY A 144 -12.68 -9.96 10.96
CA GLY A 144 -14.03 -9.40 10.95
C GLY A 144 -14.40 -8.60 9.70
N THR A 145 -13.46 -8.27 8.83
CA THR A 145 -13.72 -7.59 7.56
C THR A 145 -14.04 -8.61 6.48
N LYS A 146 -15.25 -8.56 5.92
CA LYS A 146 -15.74 -9.55 4.92
C LYS A 146 -15.19 -9.33 3.52
N LEU A 147 -14.92 -8.07 3.14
CA LEU A 147 -14.46 -7.71 1.79
C LEU A 147 -13.49 -6.54 1.84
N VAL A 148 -12.69 -6.39 0.78
CA VAL A 148 -11.87 -5.20 0.54
C VAL A 148 -12.72 -4.18 -0.19
N SER A 149 -12.69 -2.93 0.25
CA SER A 149 -13.34 -1.80 -0.40
C SER A 149 -12.32 -0.70 -0.68
N ALA A 150 -12.53 0.02 -1.76
CA ALA A 150 -11.75 1.19 -2.12
C ALA A 150 -12.55 2.47 -1.85
N PHE A 151 -11.86 3.55 -1.49
CA PHE A 151 -12.50 4.84 -1.27
C PHE A 151 -11.63 5.99 -1.77
N PHE A 152 -12.29 7.10 -2.09
CA PHE A 152 -11.66 8.40 -2.28
C PHE A 152 -11.83 9.27 -1.05
N VAL A 153 -10.79 10.00 -0.68
CA VAL A 153 -10.93 11.17 0.18
C VAL A 153 -11.12 12.37 -0.73
N MET A 154 -12.30 12.96 -0.67
CA MET A 154 -12.67 14.13 -1.46
C MET A 154 -12.52 15.36 -0.59
N VAL A 155 -11.76 16.34 -1.07
CA VAL A 155 -11.60 17.64 -0.41
C VAL A 155 -12.16 18.71 -1.32
N VAL A 156 -13.28 19.31 -0.92
CA VAL A 156 -13.98 20.35 -1.67
C VAL A 156 -13.63 21.71 -1.06
N PRO A 157 -12.95 22.60 -1.78
CA PRO A 157 -12.64 23.93 -1.29
C PRO A 157 -13.92 24.75 -0.99
N ASP A 158 -13.83 25.63 0.00
CA ASP A 158 -14.89 26.58 0.37
C ASP A 158 -16.26 25.93 0.61
N CYS A 159 -16.28 24.70 1.16
CA CYS A 159 -17.48 23.92 1.42
C CYS A 159 -17.64 23.71 2.93
N ASP A 160 -18.82 24.02 3.45
CA ASP A 160 -19.21 23.86 4.85
C ASP A 160 -19.89 22.52 5.15
N MET A 161 -20.17 21.72 4.11
CA MET A 161 -20.75 20.37 4.26
C MET A 161 -19.69 19.36 4.65
N GLY A 162 -20.15 18.24 5.22
CA GLY A 162 -19.25 17.18 5.69
C GLY A 162 -18.39 17.66 6.86
N GLU A 163 -17.10 17.37 6.81
CA GLU A 163 -16.13 17.91 7.76
C GLU A 163 -15.30 18.97 7.02
N ASN A 164 -15.84 20.20 6.99
CA ASN A 164 -15.25 21.34 6.28
C ASN A 164 -14.86 21.00 4.82
N GLY A 165 -15.79 20.39 4.09
CA GLY A 165 -15.58 19.97 2.69
C GLY A 165 -14.84 18.64 2.53
N THR A 166 -14.51 17.93 3.61
CA THR A 166 -13.83 16.63 3.52
C THR A 166 -14.84 15.49 3.63
N PHE A 167 -14.77 14.56 2.67
CA PHE A 167 -15.66 13.40 2.55
C PHE A 167 -14.85 12.13 2.23
N VAL A 168 -15.42 10.97 2.56
CA VAL A 168 -15.01 9.68 2.04
C VAL A 168 -16.11 9.14 1.14
N PHE A 169 -15.80 8.85 -0.11
CA PHE A 169 -16.70 8.24 -1.09
C PHE A 169 -16.28 6.79 -1.33
N ALA A 170 -17.14 5.84 -1.06
CA ALA A 170 -16.90 4.41 -1.20
C ALA A 170 -18.19 3.64 -1.60
N ASP A 171 -18.12 2.54 -2.30
CA ASP A 171 -16.92 1.99 -2.94
C ASP A 171 -16.64 2.72 -4.25
N CYS A 172 -15.37 2.97 -4.55
CA CYS A 172 -15.01 3.77 -5.73
C CYS A 172 -14.52 2.96 -6.93
N GLY A 173 -14.65 1.61 -6.91
CA GLY A 173 -14.28 0.83 -8.09
C GLY A 173 -13.87 -0.63 -7.87
N LEU A 174 -14.01 -1.20 -6.69
CA LEU A 174 -13.70 -2.63 -6.45
C LEU A 174 -14.96 -3.51 -6.48
N ASN A 175 -16.03 -3.06 -5.85
CA ASN A 175 -17.25 -3.86 -5.69
C ASN A 175 -18.36 -3.29 -6.58
N GLN A 176 -18.62 -3.98 -7.69
CA GLN A 176 -19.76 -3.67 -8.56
C GLN A 176 -21.03 -4.30 -7.99
N ASN A 177 -22.13 -3.54 -7.89
CA ASN A 177 -23.43 -4.01 -7.43
C ASN A 177 -23.34 -4.79 -6.08
N PRO A 178 -22.86 -4.16 -5.00
CA PRO A 178 -22.76 -4.83 -3.71
C PRO A 178 -24.13 -5.23 -3.19
N THR A 179 -24.20 -6.41 -2.55
CA THR A 179 -25.37 -6.82 -1.78
C THR A 179 -25.58 -5.92 -0.58
N SER A 180 -26.75 -5.99 0.05
CA SER A 180 -27.02 -5.19 1.27
C SER A 180 -26.01 -5.45 2.40
N GLU A 181 -25.56 -6.70 2.54
CA GLU A 181 -24.55 -7.07 3.54
C GLU A 181 -23.16 -6.53 3.20
N GLU A 182 -22.78 -6.55 1.92
CA GLU A 182 -21.51 -5.98 1.44
C GLU A 182 -21.54 -4.46 1.58
N LEU A 183 -22.65 -3.80 1.23
CA LEU A 183 -22.81 -2.37 1.39
C LEU A 183 -22.69 -1.94 2.85
N ALA A 184 -23.28 -2.70 3.78
CA ALA A 184 -23.12 -2.44 5.21
C ALA A 184 -21.65 -2.58 5.67
N ALA A 185 -20.92 -3.58 5.15
CA ALA A 185 -19.50 -3.76 5.45
C ALA A 185 -18.64 -2.63 4.87
N ILE A 186 -18.95 -2.16 3.65
CA ILE A 186 -18.30 -1.00 3.01
C ILE A 186 -18.52 0.26 3.87
N ALA A 187 -19.75 0.51 4.30
CA ALA A 187 -20.09 1.65 5.14
C ALA A 187 -19.32 1.65 6.47
N GLN A 188 -19.25 0.49 7.14
CA GLN A 188 -18.52 0.35 8.40
C GLN A 188 -17.01 0.61 8.20
N SER A 189 -16.38 -0.02 7.19
CA SER A 189 -14.96 0.14 6.91
C SER A 189 -14.61 1.58 6.52
N SER A 190 -15.49 2.24 5.76
CA SER A 190 -15.33 3.63 5.34
C SER A 190 -15.47 4.61 6.52
N ALA A 191 -16.40 4.34 7.44
CA ALA A 191 -16.55 5.11 8.65
C ALA A 191 -15.31 5.02 9.55
N GLU A 192 -14.73 3.83 9.72
CA GLU A 192 -13.48 3.63 10.46
C GLU A 192 -12.32 4.40 9.79
N SER A 193 -12.22 4.33 8.45
CA SER A 193 -11.19 5.04 7.68
C SER A 193 -11.34 6.56 7.78
N PHE A 194 -12.59 7.07 7.70
CA PHE A 194 -12.87 8.50 7.89
C PHE A 194 -12.40 8.98 9.28
N LYS A 195 -12.78 8.25 10.33
CA LYS A 195 -12.36 8.59 11.70
C LYS A 195 -10.85 8.59 11.87
N GLN A 196 -10.16 7.64 11.25
CA GLN A 196 -8.69 7.54 11.32
C GLN A 196 -7.98 8.66 10.56
N LEU A 197 -8.46 9.01 9.37
CA LEU A 197 -7.81 9.97 8.48
C LEU A 197 -8.18 11.41 8.82
N VAL A 198 -9.48 11.67 9.03
CA VAL A 198 -10.04 13.01 9.24
C VAL A 198 -10.07 13.39 10.73
N GLY A 199 -10.21 12.39 11.62
CA GLY A 199 -10.20 12.62 13.07
C GLY A 199 -11.56 13.04 13.64
N ALA A 200 -12.61 13.09 12.81
CA ALA A 200 -13.97 13.44 13.20
C ALA A 200 -14.88 12.22 13.29
N ASP A 201 -16.03 12.37 13.96
CA ASP A 201 -17.04 11.31 14.03
C ASP A 201 -17.75 11.17 12.67
N PRO A 202 -17.79 9.94 12.09
CA PRO A 202 -18.35 9.72 10.77
C PRO A 202 -19.87 9.82 10.78
N ARG A 203 -20.42 10.50 9.77
CA ARG A 203 -21.84 10.51 9.42
C ARG A 203 -21.97 9.86 8.05
N VAL A 204 -22.64 8.72 7.97
CA VAL A 204 -22.74 7.90 6.77
C VAL A 204 -24.09 8.07 6.11
N ALA A 205 -24.09 8.42 4.82
CA ALA A 205 -25.26 8.35 3.95
C ALA A 205 -25.12 7.13 3.05
N MET A 206 -26.19 6.38 2.90
CA MET A 206 -26.29 5.25 1.96
C MET A 206 -27.09 5.74 0.76
N LEU A 207 -26.53 5.63 -0.45
CA LEU A 207 -27.13 6.12 -1.70
C LEU A 207 -27.56 4.95 -2.59
#